data_53c8660764c7f54c49e9b9c5ef7cc998
#
_entry.id   53c8660764c7f54c49e9b9c5ef7cc998
#
_cell.length_a   1.000
_cell.length_b   1.000
_cell.length_c   1.000
_cell.angle_alpha   90.00
_cell.angle_beta   90.00
_cell.angle_gamma   90.00
#
_symmetry.space_group_name_H-M   'P 1'
#
loop_
_entity.id
_entity.type
_entity.pdbx_description
1 polymer ?
#
loop_
_entity_poly.entity_id
_entity_poly.type
_entity_poly.pdbx_seq_one_letter_code
_entity_poly.pdbx_strand_id
1 'polypeptide(L)'
;MTRVSRPIAVVLAAVVIDVIGFGVVMPVLPRLVTELGGVDLAEATRISGWMLAIFAVAQFFAGPVLGNLGDRFGRRPVLIASMLAFSLDYLLMAAAPTLLWLFVGRAVAGVAGATFGPAGAVIADVTPPERRAEMFGLMGAAFGVGFIIGPALGGIVSDMGPRAPFVAAAALASLNALAMIFFLPETLKPENRRSFRLRDAHVVGAFRPLFHSGNAAPLLVAWFLWQLGGVVYPATWSFWAAIRFGWDATAIGWSLAWVGLLQLLVQVFVTRRAIGRLGERGTAVLGLAAGAACLLAYAFTTQGWQVYAFFLVGCLGALAYPALNGILSRMVDTTRQGALQGGIGSMNSVAQIFGPVIAAQSLAWGTVRGFDGAAFVVAAALIGGAALIVAAFVPHLRLAAATGEPA
;
A
#
# COMPACT_ATOMS: atom_id res chain seq x y z
N MET A 1 29.36 1.86 6.06
CA MET A 1 28.09 1.15 6.27
C MET A 1 27.73 1.24 7.74
N THR A 2 26.72 2.02 8.06
CA THR A 2 26.25 2.25 9.43
C THR A 2 25.57 0.97 9.95
N ARG A 3 25.98 0.49 11.13
CA ARG A 3 25.39 -0.71 11.73
C ARG A 3 23.91 -0.48 12.05
N VAL A 4 23.03 -1.23 11.40
CA VAL A 4 21.61 -1.31 11.73
C VAL A 4 21.52 -1.99 13.10
N SER A 5 20.81 -1.38 14.06
CA SER A 5 20.66 -1.97 15.40
C SER A 5 19.81 -3.24 15.33
N ARG A 6 20.03 -4.17 16.28
CA ARG A 6 19.30 -5.45 16.33
C ARG A 6 17.77 -5.29 16.30
N PRO A 7 17.14 -4.37 17.08
CA PRO A 7 15.70 -4.16 17.01
C PRO A 7 15.22 -3.73 15.61
N ILE A 8 15.95 -2.83 14.96
CA ILE A 8 15.61 -2.36 13.60
C ILE A 8 15.70 -3.52 12.61
N ALA A 9 16.76 -4.31 12.65
CA ALA A 9 16.93 -5.47 11.76
C ALA A 9 15.76 -6.47 11.89
N VAL A 10 15.35 -6.77 13.13
CA VAL A 10 14.21 -7.66 13.41
C VAL A 10 12.90 -7.09 12.86
N VAL A 11 12.64 -5.80 13.08
CA VAL A 11 11.42 -5.15 12.58
C VAL A 11 11.41 -5.07 11.05
N LEU A 12 12.55 -4.78 10.42
CA LEU A 12 12.63 -4.77 8.94
C LEU A 12 12.39 -6.16 8.35
N ALA A 13 12.99 -7.20 8.95
CA ALA A 13 12.73 -8.59 8.56
C ALA A 13 11.26 -8.95 8.75
N ALA A 14 10.66 -8.50 9.85
CA ALA A 14 9.24 -8.69 10.12
C ALA A 14 8.35 -8.04 9.07
N VAL A 15 8.65 -6.80 8.65
CA VAL A 15 7.92 -6.11 7.58
C VAL A 15 8.05 -6.85 6.26
N VAL A 16 9.25 -7.35 5.91
CA VAL A 16 9.44 -8.17 4.68
C VAL A 16 8.54 -9.40 4.71
N ILE A 17 8.53 -10.16 5.81
CA ILE A 17 7.75 -11.40 5.95
C ILE A 17 6.25 -11.09 5.90
N ASP A 18 5.80 -10.02 6.55
CA ASP A 18 4.40 -9.59 6.55
C ASP A 18 3.91 -9.24 5.14
N VAL A 19 4.71 -8.47 4.39
CA VAL A 19 4.39 -8.09 3.01
C VAL A 19 4.48 -9.29 2.06
N ILE A 20 5.41 -10.23 2.28
CA ILE A 20 5.41 -11.51 1.55
C ILE A 20 4.10 -12.25 1.78
N GLY A 21 3.64 -12.38 3.03
CA GLY A 21 2.37 -13.03 3.37
C GLY A 21 1.17 -12.39 2.66
N PHE A 22 1.11 -11.07 2.62
CA PHE A 22 0.11 -10.35 1.85
C PHE A 22 0.20 -10.63 0.34
N GLY A 23 1.40 -10.57 -0.22
CA GLY A 23 1.66 -10.76 -1.64
C GLY A 23 1.36 -12.18 -2.14
N VAL A 24 1.62 -13.19 -1.30
CA VAL A 24 1.37 -14.62 -1.61
C VAL A 24 -0.10 -14.89 -1.92
N VAL A 25 -1.02 -14.18 -1.29
CA VAL A 25 -2.47 -14.38 -1.45
C VAL A 25 -3.01 -13.78 -2.76
N MET A 26 -2.39 -12.69 -3.26
CA MET A 26 -2.93 -11.92 -4.38
C MET A 26 -3.17 -12.75 -5.67
N PRO A 27 -2.25 -13.59 -6.15
CA PRO A 27 -2.44 -14.32 -7.39
C PRO A 27 -3.54 -15.38 -7.36
N VAL A 28 -3.84 -15.92 -6.17
CA VAL A 28 -4.79 -17.05 -6.02
C VAL A 28 -6.20 -16.60 -5.66
N LEU A 29 -6.37 -15.33 -5.29
CA LEU A 29 -7.68 -14.82 -4.86
C LEU A 29 -8.79 -15.00 -5.91
N PRO A 30 -8.56 -14.76 -7.23
CA PRO A 30 -9.58 -14.98 -8.25
C PRO A 30 -10.13 -16.42 -8.20
N ARG A 31 -9.25 -17.40 -8.19
CA ARG A 31 -9.62 -18.81 -8.18
C ARG A 31 -10.38 -19.21 -6.90
N LEU A 32 -9.89 -18.77 -5.74
CA LEU A 32 -10.52 -19.11 -4.47
C LEU A 32 -11.93 -18.51 -4.36
N VAL A 33 -12.12 -17.26 -4.80
CA VAL A 33 -13.43 -16.60 -4.72
C VAL A 33 -14.42 -17.20 -5.70
N THR A 34 -14.01 -17.58 -6.92
CA THR A 34 -14.88 -18.28 -7.89
C THR A 34 -15.27 -19.67 -7.38
N GLU A 35 -14.33 -20.44 -6.83
CA GLU A 35 -14.60 -21.77 -6.30
C GLU A 35 -15.57 -21.74 -5.11
N LEU A 36 -15.34 -20.88 -4.12
CA LEU A 36 -16.18 -20.78 -2.92
C LEU A 36 -17.54 -20.11 -3.16
N GLY A 37 -17.59 -19.20 -4.13
CA GLY A 37 -18.81 -18.47 -4.47
C GLY A 37 -19.68 -19.17 -5.50
N GLY A 38 -19.13 -20.09 -6.28
CA GLY A 38 -19.82 -20.65 -7.44
C GLY A 38 -20.17 -19.58 -8.48
N VAL A 39 -19.36 -18.55 -8.60
CA VAL A 39 -19.59 -17.36 -9.43
C VAL A 39 -18.54 -17.23 -10.53
N ASP A 40 -18.84 -16.43 -11.56
CA ASP A 40 -17.87 -16.09 -12.58
C ASP A 40 -16.80 -15.10 -12.10
N LEU A 41 -15.78 -14.86 -12.92
CA LEU A 41 -14.67 -13.95 -12.57
C LEU A 41 -15.11 -12.50 -12.41
N ALA A 42 -16.15 -12.05 -13.12
CA ALA A 42 -16.64 -10.68 -13.01
C ALA A 42 -17.31 -10.45 -11.64
N GLU A 43 -18.17 -11.40 -11.21
CA GLU A 43 -18.78 -11.32 -9.88
C GLU A 43 -17.76 -11.57 -8.77
N ALA A 44 -16.81 -12.49 -8.96
CA ALA A 44 -15.70 -12.69 -8.04
C ALA A 44 -14.86 -11.43 -7.85
N THR A 45 -14.64 -10.66 -8.93
CA THR A 45 -13.98 -9.35 -8.85
C THR A 45 -14.77 -8.39 -7.98
N ARG A 46 -16.09 -8.30 -8.19
CA ARG A 46 -17.00 -7.44 -7.42
C ARG A 46 -16.97 -7.76 -5.93
N ILE A 47 -17.04 -9.04 -5.59
CA ILE A 47 -16.95 -9.55 -4.22
C ILE A 47 -15.59 -9.17 -3.59
N SER A 48 -14.50 -9.36 -4.31
CA SER A 48 -13.14 -9.07 -3.83
C SER A 48 -12.92 -7.59 -3.54
N GLY A 49 -13.54 -6.69 -4.31
CA GLY A 49 -13.51 -5.27 -4.02
C GLY A 49 -14.09 -4.93 -2.64
N TRP A 50 -15.20 -5.57 -2.25
CA TRP A 50 -15.78 -5.42 -0.93
C TRP A 50 -14.93 -6.06 0.17
N MET A 51 -14.29 -7.20 -0.10
CA MET A 51 -13.36 -7.83 0.85
C MET A 51 -12.17 -6.93 1.18
N LEU A 52 -11.61 -6.26 0.17
CA LEU A 52 -10.52 -5.28 0.38
C LEU A 52 -11.01 -4.04 1.13
N ALA A 53 -12.22 -3.55 0.84
CA ALA A 53 -12.81 -2.43 1.55
C ALA A 53 -13.03 -2.75 3.04
N ILE A 54 -13.55 -3.94 3.38
CA ILE A 54 -13.73 -4.37 4.78
C ILE A 54 -12.39 -4.43 5.51
N PHE A 55 -11.36 -4.99 4.86
CA PHE A 55 -10.00 -4.96 5.39
C PHE A 55 -9.53 -3.54 5.69
N ALA A 56 -9.69 -2.62 4.73
CA ALA A 56 -9.26 -1.23 4.89
C ALA A 56 -10.06 -0.47 5.96
N VAL A 57 -11.36 -0.70 6.06
CA VAL A 57 -12.23 -0.13 7.13
C VAL A 57 -11.77 -0.64 8.49
N ALA A 58 -11.58 -1.94 8.63
CA ALA A 58 -11.11 -2.52 9.89
C ALA A 58 -9.73 -1.97 10.28
N GLN A 59 -8.80 -1.87 9.33
CA GLN A 59 -7.46 -1.30 9.54
C GLN A 59 -7.51 0.18 9.94
N PHE A 60 -8.39 0.96 9.30
CA PHE A 60 -8.55 2.39 9.58
C PHE A 60 -8.97 2.66 11.04
N PHE A 61 -9.91 1.89 11.56
CA PHE A 61 -10.35 2.03 12.95
C PHE A 61 -9.38 1.36 13.94
N ALA A 62 -8.76 0.26 13.57
CA ALA A 62 -7.82 -0.45 14.45
C ALA A 62 -6.48 0.27 14.59
N GLY A 63 -6.01 1.02 13.57
CA GLY A 63 -4.71 1.67 13.58
C GLY A 63 -4.44 2.53 14.80
N PRO A 64 -5.27 3.53 15.12
CA PRO A 64 -5.11 4.35 16.32
C PRO A 64 -5.23 3.55 17.63
N VAL A 65 -6.08 2.52 17.64
CA VAL A 65 -6.25 1.64 18.81
C VAL A 65 -4.98 0.83 19.07
N LEU A 66 -4.43 0.18 18.04
CA LEU A 66 -3.18 -0.59 18.16
C LEU A 66 -1.98 0.30 18.48
N GLY A 67 -1.94 1.51 17.93
CA GLY A 67 -0.95 2.52 18.31
C GLY A 67 -1.00 2.83 19.80
N ASN A 68 -2.17 3.16 20.33
CA ASN A 68 -2.38 3.45 21.75
C ASN A 68 -2.13 2.22 22.66
N LEU A 69 -2.48 1.01 22.21
CA LEU A 69 -2.14 -0.22 22.94
C LEU A 69 -0.62 -0.41 23.00
N GLY A 70 0.10 -0.12 21.91
CA GLY A 70 1.55 -0.12 21.87
C GLY A 70 2.19 0.91 22.80
N ASP A 71 1.57 2.10 22.98
CA ASP A 71 2.01 3.12 23.92
C ASP A 71 1.77 2.72 25.39
N ARG A 72 0.74 1.93 25.66
CA ARG A 72 0.39 1.47 27.01
C ARG A 72 1.14 0.22 27.43
N PHE A 73 1.10 -0.83 26.61
CA PHE A 73 1.60 -2.16 26.99
C PHE A 73 3.04 -2.41 26.51
N GLY A 74 3.54 -1.59 25.60
CA GLY A 74 4.83 -1.77 24.92
C GLY A 74 4.65 -2.15 23.44
N ARG A 75 5.67 -1.90 22.65
CA ARG A 75 5.66 -2.17 21.21
C ARG A 75 5.69 -3.67 20.89
N ARG A 76 6.55 -4.40 21.60
CA ARG A 76 6.79 -5.84 21.39
C ARG A 76 5.52 -6.69 21.53
N PRO A 77 4.74 -6.63 22.64
CA PRO A 77 3.56 -7.48 22.78
C PRO A 77 2.48 -7.20 21.74
N VAL A 78 2.30 -5.94 21.33
CA VAL A 78 1.32 -5.58 20.29
C VAL A 78 1.73 -6.13 18.93
N LEU A 79 3.00 -6.02 18.54
CA LEU A 79 3.50 -6.59 17.29
C LEU A 79 3.39 -8.12 17.25
N ILE A 80 3.74 -8.80 18.35
CA ILE A 80 3.60 -10.25 18.44
C ILE A 80 2.12 -10.67 18.32
N ALA A 81 1.23 -10.01 19.06
CA ALA A 81 -0.21 -10.30 18.99
C ALA A 81 -0.77 -10.10 17.57
N SER A 82 -0.35 -9.06 16.87
CA SER A 82 -0.74 -8.81 15.48
C SER A 82 -0.26 -9.92 14.54
N MET A 83 0.99 -10.38 14.67
CA MET A 83 1.52 -11.47 13.83
C MET A 83 0.82 -12.80 14.10
N LEU A 84 0.49 -13.09 15.36
CA LEU A 84 -0.30 -14.28 15.72
C LEU A 84 -1.73 -14.19 15.15
N ALA A 85 -2.34 -13.01 15.19
CA ALA A 85 -3.64 -12.77 14.58
C ALA A 85 -3.60 -12.96 13.06
N PHE A 86 -2.56 -12.50 12.37
CA PHE A 86 -2.36 -12.77 10.94
C PHE A 86 -2.17 -14.25 10.64
N SER A 87 -1.37 -14.96 11.45
CA SER A 87 -1.20 -16.40 11.28
C SER A 87 -2.55 -17.14 11.38
N LEU A 88 -3.33 -16.79 12.40
CA LEU A 88 -4.67 -17.36 12.60
C LEU A 88 -5.62 -17.01 11.45
N ASP A 89 -5.60 -15.77 10.98
CA ASP A 89 -6.39 -15.31 9.83
C ASP A 89 -6.07 -16.11 8.56
N TYR A 90 -4.79 -16.28 8.23
CA TYR A 90 -4.41 -17.06 7.06
C TYR A 90 -4.83 -18.52 7.18
N LEU A 91 -4.75 -19.15 8.37
CA LEU A 91 -5.27 -20.50 8.60
C LEU A 91 -6.79 -20.55 8.44
N LEU A 92 -7.51 -19.57 8.95
CA LEU A 92 -8.95 -19.42 8.77
C LEU A 92 -9.31 -19.32 7.30
N MET A 93 -8.58 -18.52 6.52
CA MET A 93 -8.80 -18.40 5.08
C MET A 93 -8.45 -19.68 4.32
N ALA A 94 -7.38 -20.38 4.71
CA ALA A 94 -7.03 -21.69 4.14
C ALA A 94 -8.15 -22.74 4.39
N ALA A 95 -8.77 -22.70 5.55
CA ALA A 95 -9.85 -23.62 5.94
C ALA A 95 -11.25 -23.11 5.57
N ALA A 96 -11.40 -21.91 5.01
CA ALA A 96 -12.69 -21.27 4.75
C ALA A 96 -13.63 -22.19 3.92
N PRO A 97 -14.83 -22.52 4.43
CA PRO A 97 -15.80 -23.32 3.69
C PRO A 97 -16.73 -22.48 2.81
N THR A 98 -16.82 -21.17 3.04
CA THR A 98 -17.69 -20.24 2.32
C THR A 98 -17.06 -18.85 2.19
N LEU A 99 -17.61 -18.03 1.29
CA LEU A 99 -17.19 -16.64 1.12
C LEU A 99 -17.30 -15.82 2.42
N LEU A 100 -18.30 -16.08 3.28
CA LEU A 100 -18.46 -15.38 4.54
C LEU A 100 -17.21 -15.47 5.41
N TRP A 101 -16.57 -16.63 5.46
CA TRP A 101 -15.33 -16.81 6.22
C TRP A 101 -14.15 -16.00 5.65
N LEU A 102 -14.12 -15.81 4.32
CA LEU A 102 -13.13 -14.90 3.71
C LEU A 102 -13.38 -13.44 4.12
N PHE A 103 -14.64 -13.00 4.20
CA PHE A 103 -14.97 -11.66 4.70
C PHE A 103 -14.59 -11.48 6.18
N VAL A 104 -14.88 -12.48 7.02
CA VAL A 104 -14.45 -12.47 8.43
C VAL A 104 -12.92 -12.41 8.52
N GLY A 105 -12.22 -13.22 7.75
CA GLY A 105 -10.76 -13.17 7.67
C GLY A 105 -10.26 -11.79 7.25
N ARG A 106 -10.83 -11.17 6.21
CA ARG A 106 -10.43 -9.82 5.81
C ARG A 106 -10.64 -8.77 6.90
N ALA A 107 -11.72 -8.88 7.68
CA ALA A 107 -11.94 -8.00 8.83
C ALA A 107 -10.91 -8.22 9.94
N VAL A 108 -10.62 -9.47 10.29
CA VAL A 108 -9.58 -9.83 11.28
C VAL A 108 -8.20 -9.38 10.81
N ALA A 109 -7.84 -9.66 9.55
CA ALA A 109 -6.59 -9.20 8.96
C ALA A 109 -6.47 -7.68 8.96
N GLY A 110 -7.56 -6.95 8.71
CA GLY A 110 -7.59 -5.49 8.79
C GLY A 110 -7.25 -4.97 10.19
N VAL A 111 -7.83 -5.58 11.22
CA VAL A 111 -7.49 -5.25 12.61
C VAL A 111 -6.02 -5.58 12.90
N ALA A 112 -5.56 -6.77 12.53
CA ALA A 112 -4.18 -7.20 12.75
C ALA A 112 -3.17 -6.36 11.93
N GLY A 113 -3.54 -5.94 10.71
CA GLY A 113 -2.68 -5.26 9.73
C GLY A 113 -2.28 -3.83 10.04
N ALA A 114 -2.79 -3.26 11.12
CA ALA A 114 -2.39 -1.93 11.56
C ALA A 114 -0.99 -1.91 12.23
N THR A 115 -0.11 -2.87 11.86
CA THR A 115 1.24 -3.08 12.43
C THR A 115 2.26 -2.04 11.97
N PHE A 116 2.04 -1.37 10.84
CA PHE A 116 2.98 -0.37 10.33
C PHE A 116 3.24 0.78 11.32
N GLY A 117 2.20 1.21 12.06
CA GLY A 117 2.34 2.22 13.11
C GLY A 117 3.26 1.76 14.23
N PRO A 118 2.96 0.67 14.94
CA PRO A 118 3.84 0.09 15.95
C PRO A 118 5.26 -0.24 15.47
N ALA A 119 5.42 -0.76 14.24
CA ALA A 119 6.74 -1.02 13.64
C ALA A 119 7.55 0.27 13.44
N GLY A 120 6.89 1.31 12.90
CA GLY A 120 7.49 2.63 12.78
C GLY A 120 7.85 3.24 14.14
N ALA A 121 7.05 3.01 15.16
CA ALA A 121 7.34 3.46 16.52
C ALA A 121 8.58 2.77 17.10
N VAL A 122 8.78 1.45 16.91
CA VAL A 122 10.03 0.77 17.29
C VAL A 122 11.23 1.44 16.63
N ILE A 123 11.15 1.73 15.33
CA ILE A 123 12.24 2.43 14.63
C ILE A 123 12.50 3.81 15.26
N ALA A 124 11.44 4.57 15.54
CA ALA A 124 11.56 5.90 16.14
C ALA A 124 12.12 5.87 17.58
N ASP A 125 11.77 4.85 18.37
CA ASP A 125 12.21 4.69 19.76
C ASP A 125 13.72 4.43 19.87
N VAL A 126 14.32 3.72 18.89
CA VAL A 126 15.72 3.30 18.92
C VAL A 126 16.63 4.07 17.96
N THR A 127 16.08 5.05 17.22
CA THR A 127 16.82 5.81 16.21
C THR A 127 16.89 7.29 16.57
N PRO A 128 18.10 7.89 16.62
CA PRO A 128 18.28 9.34 16.78
C PRO A 128 17.50 10.11 15.69
N PRO A 129 16.95 11.30 16.00
CA PRO A 129 16.12 12.08 15.08
C PRO A 129 16.75 12.29 13.69
N GLU A 130 18.06 12.52 13.64
CA GLU A 130 18.83 12.81 12.40
C GLU A 130 18.86 11.62 11.42
N ARG A 131 18.66 10.38 11.95
CA ARG A 131 18.73 9.15 11.17
C ARG A 131 17.38 8.49 10.93
N ARG A 132 16.30 9.03 11.47
CA ARG A 132 14.95 8.44 11.34
C ARG A 132 14.52 8.34 9.88
N ALA A 133 14.78 9.37 9.07
CA ALA A 133 14.44 9.36 7.64
C ALA A 133 15.15 8.20 6.88
N GLU A 134 16.43 7.92 7.21
CA GLU A 134 17.18 6.79 6.65
C GLU A 134 16.52 5.44 7.02
N MET A 135 16.13 5.26 8.27
CA MET A 135 15.53 4.03 8.77
C MET A 135 14.10 3.81 8.25
N PHE A 136 13.30 4.85 8.13
CA PHE A 136 12.00 4.77 7.45
C PHE A 136 12.13 4.47 5.96
N GLY A 137 13.18 4.96 5.31
CA GLY A 137 13.54 4.58 3.94
C GLY A 137 13.83 3.08 3.81
N LEU A 138 14.54 2.49 4.78
CA LEU A 138 14.78 1.03 4.82
C LEU A 138 13.47 0.24 5.02
N MET A 139 12.52 0.77 5.81
CA MET A 139 11.20 0.14 5.97
C MET A 139 10.43 0.14 4.64
N GLY A 140 10.49 1.21 3.86
CA GLY A 140 9.94 1.26 2.51
C GLY A 140 10.61 0.26 1.56
N ALA A 141 11.94 0.11 1.63
CA ALA A 141 12.67 -0.88 0.86
C ALA A 141 12.30 -2.32 1.25
N ALA A 142 12.12 -2.58 2.56
CA ALA A 142 11.66 -3.88 3.07
C ALA A 142 10.26 -4.22 2.52
N PHE A 143 9.35 -3.24 2.48
CA PHE A 143 8.05 -3.40 1.83
C PHE A 143 8.19 -3.77 0.36
N GLY A 144 9.03 -3.05 -0.39
CA GLY A 144 9.27 -3.32 -1.82
C GLY A 144 9.80 -4.73 -2.08
N VAL A 145 10.77 -5.18 -1.28
CA VAL A 145 11.32 -6.54 -1.37
C VAL A 145 10.24 -7.60 -1.11
N GLY A 146 9.45 -7.42 -0.05
CA GLY A 146 8.33 -8.32 0.26
C GLY A 146 7.29 -8.38 -0.86
N PHE A 147 6.98 -7.23 -1.47
CA PHE A 147 6.02 -7.14 -2.57
C PHE A 147 6.52 -7.76 -3.89
N ILE A 148 7.83 -7.90 -4.09
CA ILE A 148 8.42 -8.65 -5.21
C ILE A 148 8.34 -10.15 -4.96
N ILE A 149 8.79 -10.58 -3.77
CA ILE A 149 8.92 -11.99 -3.42
C ILE A 149 7.54 -12.63 -3.20
N GLY A 150 6.62 -11.93 -2.56
CA GLY A 150 5.32 -12.46 -2.16
C GLY A 150 4.51 -13.03 -3.32
N PRO A 151 4.16 -12.23 -4.33
CA PRO A 151 3.38 -12.73 -5.47
C PRO A 151 4.07 -13.85 -6.26
N ALA A 152 5.40 -13.79 -6.42
CA ALA A 152 6.17 -14.85 -7.07
C ALA A 152 6.04 -16.19 -6.31
N LEU A 153 6.23 -16.15 -4.97
CA LEU A 153 6.03 -17.32 -4.12
C LEU A 153 4.58 -17.81 -4.16
N GLY A 154 3.61 -16.88 -4.14
CA GLY A 154 2.19 -17.20 -4.24
C GLY A 154 1.83 -17.94 -5.51
N GLY A 155 2.37 -17.48 -6.64
CA GLY A 155 2.24 -18.16 -7.92
C GLY A 155 2.78 -19.59 -7.87
N ILE A 156 4.04 -19.77 -7.45
CA ILE A 156 4.70 -21.08 -7.37
C ILE A 156 3.98 -22.04 -6.42
N VAL A 157 3.61 -21.58 -5.24
CA VAL A 157 2.95 -22.40 -4.22
C VAL A 157 1.52 -22.77 -4.63
N SER A 158 0.88 -21.98 -5.50
CA SER A 158 -0.48 -22.25 -6.00
C SER A 158 -0.61 -23.54 -6.80
N ASP A 159 0.49 -24.07 -7.35
CA ASP A 159 0.52 -25.37 -8.02
C ASP A 159 0.17 -26.53 -7.07
N MET A 160 0.38 -26.35 -5.76
CA MET A 160 -0.01 -27.31 -4.72
C MET A 160 -1.51 -27.23 -4.35
N GLY A 161 -2.24 -26.29 -4.96
CA GLY A 161 -3.67 -26.05 -4.75
C GLY A 161 -3.99 -24.62 -4.32
N PRO A 162 -5.26 -24.15 -4.50
CA PRO A 162 -5.64 -22.75 -4.28
C PRO A 162 -5.56 -22.30 -2.82
N ARG A 163 -5.49 -23.24 -1.88
CA ARG A 163 -5.38 -22.99 -0.43
C ARG A 163 -3.93 -23.00 0.08
N ALA A 164 -3.01 -23.60 -0.66
CA ALA A 164 -1.61 -23.74 -0.26
C ALA A 164 -0.91 -22.39 -0.01
N PRO A 165 -1.15 -21.32 -0.79
CA PRO A 165 -0.59 -19.99 -0.52
C PRO A 165 -0.99 -19.41 0.84
N PHE A 166 -2.21 -19.67 1.30
CA PHE A 166 -2.67 -19.22 2.64
C PHE A 166 -1.96 -19.98 3.76
N VAL A 167 -1.75 -21.30 3.60
CA VAL A 167 -0.97 -22.10 4.56
C VAL A 167 0.48 -21.60 4.60
N ALA A 168 1.08 -21.29 3.45
CA ALA A 168 2.42 -20.72 3.39
C ALA A 168 2.49 -19.35 4.08
N ALA A 169 1.50 -18.48 3.85
CA ALA A 169 1.39 -17.17 4.51
C ALA A 169 1.23 -17.32 6.03
N ALA A 170 0.42 -18.29 6.50
CA ALA A 170 0.27 -18.60 7.92
C ALA A 170 1.58 -19.07 8.54
N ALA A 171 2.32 -19.94 7.86
CA ALA A 171 3.62 -20.42 8.33
C ALA A 171 4.62 -19.25 8.42
N LEU A 172 4.67 -18.36 7.42
CA LEU A 172 5.51 -17.16 7.44
C LEU A 172 5.14 -16.21 8.58
N ALA A 173 3.85 -15.95 8.80
CA ALA A 173 3.38 -15.11 9.91
C ALA A 173 3.71 -15.74 11.28
N SER A 174 3.57 -17.05 11.42
CA SER A 174 3.97 -17.78 12.63
C SER A 174 5.47 -17.69 12.89
N LEU A 175 6.29 -17.90 11.85
CA LEU A 175 7.74 -17.77 11.93
C LEU A 175 8.15 -16.35 12.33
N ASN A 176 7.47 -15.34 11.77
CA ASN A 176 7.68 -13.95 12.12
C ASN A 176 7.32 -13.66 13.58
N ALA A 177 6.19 -14.17 14.08
CA ALA A 177 5.81 -14.07 15.48
C ALA A 177 6.86 -14.71 16.41
N LEU A 178 7.34 -15.90 16.07
CA LEU A 178 8.42 -16.59 16.81
C LEU A 178 9.72 -15.77 16.78
N ALA A 179 10.11 -15.25 15.63
CA ALA A 179 11.29 -14.40 15.51
C ALA A 179 11.18 -13.15 16.41
N MET A 180 9.99 -12.51 16.45
CA MET A 180 9.76 -11.38 17.35
C MET A 180 9.82 -11.78 18.83
N ILE A 181 9.27 -12.95 19.20
CA ILE A 181 9.32 -13.45 20.58
C ILE A 181 10.77 -13.63 21.05
N PHE A 182 11.64 -14.17 20.21
CA PHE A 182 13.02 -14.48 20.62
C PHE A 182 14.00 -13.32 20.38
N PHE A 183 13.77 -12.46 19.39
CA PHE A 183 14.77 -11.50 18.93
C PHE A 183 14.38 -10.04 19.09
N LEU A 184 13.08 -9.69 19.22
CA LEU A 184 12.64 -8.32 19.39
C LEU A 184 12.63 -7.94 20.87
N PRO A 185 13.52 -7.04 21.35
CA PRO A 185 13.42 -6.50 22.71
C PRO A 185 12.26 -5.50 22.80
N GLU A 186 11.77 -5.25 24.01
CA GLU A 186 10.88 -4.11 24.25
C GLU A 186 11.66 -2.80 24.09
N THR A 187 11.13 -1.89 23.26
CA THR A 187 11.81 -0.61 22.97
C THR A 187 11.22 0.55 23.73
N LEU A 188 9.96 0.45 24.15
CA LEU A 188 9.30 1.48 24.94
C LEU A 188 9.61 1.32 26.42
N LYS A 189 10.40 2.24 26.96
CA LYS A 189 10.72 2.26 28.39
C LYS A 189 9.47 2.44 29.23
N PRO A 190 9.39 1.80 30.43
CA PRO A 190 8.22 1.90 31.32
C PRO A 190 7.80 3.33 31.64
N GLU A 191 8.76 4.24 31.83
CA GLU A 191 8.53 5.66 32.14
C GLU A 191 7.90 6.45 30.99
N ASN A 192 8.02 5.95 29.75
CA ASN A 192 7.46 6.58 28.54
C ASN A 192 6.07 6.01 28.16
N ARG A 193 5.59 5.02 28.93
CA ARG A 193 4.26 4.44 28.68
C ARG A 193 3.14 5.43 29.03
N ARG A 194 2.14 5.48 28.19
CA ARG A 194 0.98 6.38 28.37
C ARG A 194 -0.27 5.59 28.75
N SER A 195 -1.16 6.23 29.52
CA SER A 195 -2.46 5.63 29.80
C SER A 195 -3.30 5.54 28.50
N PHE A 196 -3.92 4.40 28.26
CA PHE A 196 -4.84 4.22 27.12
C PHE A 196 -6.07 5.14 27.27
N ARG A 197 -6.30 5.97 26.28
CA ARG A 197 -7.48 6.83 26.21
C ARG A 197 -8.11 6.69 24.83
N LEU A 198 -9.32 6.13 24.77
CA LEU A 198 -10.06 5.96 23.50
C LEU A 198 -10.31 7.31 22.80
N ARG A 199 -10.38 8.40 23.59
CA ARG A 199 -10.55 9.76 23.08
C ARG A 199 -9.33 10.25 22.27
N ASP A 200 -8.15 9.70 22.47
CA ASP A 200 -6.93 10.07 21.72
C ASP A 200 -6.80 9.28 20.41
N ALA A 201 -7.66 8.26 20.20
CA ALA A 201 -7.75 7.45 18.98
C ALA A 201 -8.65 8.08 17.89
N HIS A 202 -8.67 9.44 17.79
CA HIS A 202 -9.53 10.14 16.83
C HIS A 202 -8.93 10.12 15.41
N VAL A 203 -9.55 9.34 14.53
CA VAL A 203 -9.22 9.31 13.10
C VAL A 203 -9.57 10.64 12.42
N VAL A 204 -10.70 11.25 12.80
CA VAL A 204 -11.21 12.49 12.18
C VAL A 204 -10.31 13.70 12.47
N GLY A 205 -9.64 13.73 13.62
CA GLY A 205 -8.74 14.82 14.00
C GLY A 205 -7.53 14.99 13.08
N ALA A 206 -7.12 13.90 12.42
CA ALA A 206 -5.99 13.91 11.49
C ALA A 206 -6.27 14.69 10.19
N PHE A 207 -7.53 14.92 9.82
CA PHE A 207 -7.90 15.72 8.64
C PHE A 207 -7.88 17.24 8.92
N ARG A 208 -8.07 17.66 10.18
CA ARG A 208 -8.21 19.06 10.54
C ARG A 208 -7.04 19.96 10.09
N PRO A 209 -5.75 19.55 10.20
CA PRO A 209 -4.63 20.36 9.74
C PRO A 209 -4.60 20.58 8.23
N LEU A 210 -5.15 19.64 7.44
CA LEU A 210 -5.15 19.73 5.97
C LEU A 210 -6.04 20.87 5.47
N PHE A 211 -7.16 21.14 6.15
CA PHE A 211 -8.12 22.20 5.78
C PHE A 211 -7.61 23.61 6.09
N HIS A 212 -6.57 23.76 6.91
CA HIS A 212 -5.99 25.07 7.25
C HIS A 212 -4.83 25.46 6.33
N SER A 213 -4.45 24.60 5.38
CA SER A 213 -3.36 24.82 4.44
C SER A 213 -3.91 25.19 3.06
N GLY A 214 -4.57 26.35 2.93
CA GLY A 214 -5.29 26.78 1.71
C GLY A 214 -4.50 26.58 0.41
N ASN A 215 -3.19 26.90 0.43
CA ASN A 215 -2.33 26.76 -0.74
C ASN A 215 -1.91 25.30 -1.05
N ALA A 216 -2.03 24.37 -0.09
CA ALA A 216 -1.70 22.96 -0.30
C ALA A 216 -2.92 22.13 -0.80
N ALA A 217 -4.13 22.67 -0.74
CA ALA A 217 -5.35 21.93 -1.06
C ALA A 217 -5.33 21.28 -2.45
N PRO A 218 -4.92 21.95 -3.55
CA PRO A 218 -4.85 21.30 -4.86
C PRO A 218 -3.90 20.11 -4.89
N LEU A 219 -2.76 20.20 -4.21
CA LEU A 219 -1.79 19.10 -4.15
C LEU A 219 -2.28 17.92 -3.32
N LEU A 220 -3.03 18.20 -2.25
CA LEU A 220 -3.69 17.16 -1.46
C LEU A 220 -4.76 16.45 -2.27
N VAL A 221 -5.54 17.17 -3.10
CA VAL A 221 -6.47 16.58 -4.04
C VAL A 221 -5.73 15.72 -5.07
N ALA A 222 -4.63 16.23 -5.65
CA ALA A 222 -3.81 15.45 -6.58
C ALA A 222 -3.25 14.17 -5.93
N TRP A 223 -2.77 14.26 -4.69
CA TRP A 223 -2.34 13.11 -3.90
C TRP A 223 -3.46 12.09 -3.73
N PHE A 224 -4.65 12.55 -3.34
CA PHE A 224 -5.80 11.67 -3.14
C PHE A 224 -6.23 10.96 -4.43
N LEU A 225 -6.33 11.70 -5.53
CA LEU A 225 -6.68 11.13 -6.85
C LEU A 225 -5.65 10.10 -7.30
N TRP A 226 -4.35 10.40 -7.13
CA TRP A 226 -3.28 9.46 -7.43
C TRP A 226 -3.36 8.18 -6.59
N GLN A 227 -3.57 8.31 -5.27
CA GLN A 227 -3.73 7.16 -4.38
C GLN A 227 -4.97 6.33 -4.73
N LEU A 228 -6.09 7.00 -4.99
CA LEU A 228 -7.35 6.35 -5.36
C LEU A 228 -7.21 5.57 -6.67
N GLY A 229 -6.57 6.16 -7.69
CA GLY A 229 -6.26 5.48 -8.95
C GLY A 229 -5.25 4.35 -8.81
N GLY A 230 -4.26 4.50 -7.92
CA GLY A 230 -3.22 3.49 -7.71
C GLY A 230 -3.71 2.18 -7.11
N VAL A 231 -4.84 2.20 -6.40
CA VAL A 231 -5.46 0.99 -5.81
C VAL A 231 -5.96 0.01 -6.89
N VAL A 232 -6.09 0.43 -8.15
CA VAL A 232 -6.50 -0.46 -9.25
C VAL A 232 -5.61 -1.71 -9.35
N TYR A 233 -4.29 -1.61 -9.12
CA TYR A 233 -3.39 -2.75 -9.18
C TYR A 233 -3.71 -3.83 -8.14
N PRO A 234 -3.67 -3.55 -6.83
CA PRO A 234 -3.96 -4.58 -5.83
C PRO A 234 -5.42 -5.06 -5.88
N ALA A 235 -6.35 -4.24 -6.37
CA ALA A 235 -7.76 -4.57 -6.39
C ALA A 235 -8.19 -5.41 -7.60
N THR A 236 -7.58 -5.21 -8.76
CA THR A 236 -8.11 -5.78 -10.01
C THR A 236 -7.09 -6.54 -10.84
N TRP A 237 -5.79 -6.38 -10.62
CA TRP A 237 -4.76 -6.94 -11.50
C TRP A 237 -4.90 -8.44 -11.72
N SER A 238 -5.03 -9.21 -10.65
CA SER A 238 -5.13 -10.66 -10.73
C SER A 238 -6.39 -11.12 -11.45
N PHE A 239 -7.52 -10.43 -11.22
CA PHE A 239 -8.79 -10.73 -11.88
C PHE A 239 -8.76 -10.35 -13.36
N TRP A 240 -8.27 -9.14 -13.68
CA TRP A 240 -8.15 -8.67 -15.05
C TRP A 240 -7.24 -9.56 -15.89
N ALA A 241 -6.09 -9.94 -15.35
CA ALA A 241 -5.15 -10.81 -16.05
C ALA A 241 -5.76 -12.21 -16.31
N ALA A 242 -6.52 -12.74 -15.36
CA ALA A 242 -7.24 -13.99 -15.52
C ALA A 242 -8.38 -13.87 -16.57
N ILE A 243 -9.17 -12.77 -16.54
CA ILE A 243 -10.26 -12.51 -17.49
C ILE A 243 -9.71 -12.30 -18.90
N ARG A 244 -8.71 -11.42 -19.04
CA ARG A 244 -8.24 -10.94 -20.35
C ARG A 244 -7.35 -11.91 -21.08
N PHE A 245 -6.47 -12.61 -20.36
CA PHE A 245 -5.41 -13.45 -20.94
C PHE A 245 -5.54 -14.93 -20.52
N GLY A 246 -6.45 -15.27 -19.61
CA GLY A 246 -6.50 -16.61 -19.03
C GLY A 246 -5.26 -16.96 -18.19
N TRP A 247 -4.58 -15.96 -17.63
CA TRP A 247 -3.40 -16.20 -16.83
C TRP A 247 -3.74 -16.96 -15.54
N ASP A 248 -2.93 -17.96 -15.25
CA ASP A 248 -2.94 -18.67 -13.98
C ASP A 248 -2.25 -17.86 -12.86
N ALA A 249 -2.30 -18.39 -11.65
CA ALA A 249 -1.71 -17.72 -10.50
C ALA A 249 -0.18 -17.55 -10.64
N THR A 250 0.49 -18.48 -11.35
CA THR A 250 1.94 -18.42 -11.59
C THR A 250 2.30 -17.27 -12.52
N ALA A 251 1.61 -17.13 -13.65
CA ALA A 251 1.80 -16.02 -14.58
C ALA A 251 1.50 -14.66 -13.93
N ILE A 252 0.40 -14.59 -13.15
CA ILE A 252 0.03 -13.39 -12.37
C ILE A 252 1.13 -13.06 -11.36
N GLY A 253 1.61 -14.04 -10.60
CA GLY A 253 2.67 -13.87 -9.60
C GLY A 253 3.96 -13.31 -10.20
N TRP A 254 4.41 -13.86 -11.32
CA TRP A 254 5.58 -13.37 -12.03
C TRP A 254 5.40 -11.96 -12.60
N SER A 255 4.21 -11.62 -13.10
CA SER A 255 3.92 -10.26 -13.59
C SER A 255 4.01 -9.22 -12.48
N LEU A 256 3.50 -9.53 -11.29
CA LEU A 256 3.59 -8.66 -10.10
C LEU A 256 5.02 -8.54 -9.58
N ALA A 257 5.77 -9.63 -9.56
CA ALA A 257 7.19 -9.61 -9.18
C ALA A 257 8.01 -8.74 -10.16
N TRP A 258 7.73 -8.85 -11.45
CA TRP A 258 8.42 -8.07 -12.48
C TRP A 258 8.17 -6.57 -12.34
N VAL A 259 6.91 -6.14 -12.18
CA VAL A 259 6.62 -4.72 -11.97
C VAL A 259 7.22 -4.20 -10.67
N GLY A 260 7.22 -5.00 -9.60
CA GLY A 260 7.86 -4.66 -8.34
C GLY A 260 9.37 -4.43 -8.51
N LEU A 261 10.05 -5.31 -9.24
CA LEU A 261 11.47 -5.17 -9.55
C LEU A 261 11.76 -3.88 -10.35
N LEU A 262 10.98 -3.61 -11.40
CA LEU A 262 11.13 -2.39 -12.19
C LEU A 262 10.90 -1.12 -11.36
N GLN A 263 9.90 -1.11 -10.49
CA GLN A 263 9.64 0.02 -9.58
C GLN A 263 10.81 0.24 -8.61
N LEU A 264 11.38 -0.84 -8.07
CA LEU A 264 12.56 -0.76 -7.20
C LEU A 264 13.76 -0.17 -7.97
N LEU A 265 14.01 -0.61 -9.20
CA LEU A 265 15.09 -0.08 -10.03
C LEU A 265 14.91 1.42 -10.32
N VAL A 266 13.68 1.85 -10.64
CA VAL A 266 13.38 3.28 -10.83
C VAL A 266 13.60 4.06 -9.54
N GLN A 267 13.15 3.53 -8.41
CA GLN A 267 13.30 4.18 -7.10
C GLN A 267 14.77 4.40 -6.74
N VAL A 268 15.61 3.39 -6.96
CA VAL A 268 17.03 3.43 -6.59
C VAL A 268 17.86 4.26 -7.60
N PHE A 269 17.65 4.05 -8.89
CA PHE A 269 18.57 4.58 -9.91
C PHE A 269 18.06 5.82 -10.64
N VAL A 270 16.72 5.99 -10.77
CA VAL A 270 16.14 7.05 -11.60
C VAL A 270 15.67 8.23 -10.75
N THR A 271 15.06 7.99 -9.59
CA THR A 271 14.38 9.02 -8.80
C THR A 271 15.29 10.22 -8.50
N ARG A 272 16.48 9.99 -7.96
CA ARG A 272 17.41 11.08 -7.63
C ARG A 272 17.84 11.87 -8.87
N ARG A 273 18.08 11.18 -10.00
CA ARG A 273 18.47 11.84 -11.25
C ARG A 273 17.33 12.64 -11.86
N ALA A 274 16.11 12.11 -11.81
CA ALA A 274 14.92 12.77 -12.30
C ALA A 274 14.63 14.05 -11.51
N ILE A 275 14.66 14.01 -10.17
CA ILE A 275 14.48 15.18 -9.31
C ILE A 275 15.59 16.22 -9.55
N GLY A 276 16.84 15.78 -9.71
CA GLY A 276 17.97 16.68 -9.98
C GLY A 276 17.88 17.42 -11.32
N ARG A 277 17.32 16.77 -12.37
CA ARG A 277 17.23 17.36 -13.72
C ARG A 277 15.90 18.09 -13.97
N LEU A 278 14.79 17.53 -13.54
CA LEU A 278 13.43 18.01 -13.85
C LEU A 278 12.83 18.83 -12.68
N GLY A 279 13.49 18.82 -11.52
CA GLY A 279 12.90 19.28 -10.27
C GLY A 279 11.78 18.37 -9.78
N GLU A 280 11.25 18.65 -8.59
CA GLU A 280 10.18 17.83 -7.99
C GLU A 280 8.89 17.88 -8.82
N ARG A 281 8.48 19.07 -9.29
CA ARG A 281 7.29 19.23 -10.13
C ARG A 281 7.40 18.43 -11.42
N GLY A 282 8.49 18.61 -12.19
CA GLY A 282 8.66 17.88 -13.45
C GLY A 282 8.70 16.38 -13.25
N THR A 283 9.33 15.92 -12.16
CA THR A 283 9.38 14.51 -11.78
C THR A 283 8.01 13.95 -11.39
N ALA A 284 7.22 14.72 -10.63
CA ALA A 284 5.86 14.32 -10.27
C ALA A 284 4.95 14.21 -11.50
N VAL A 285 4.97 15.23 -12.38
CA VAL A 285 4.18 15.23 -13.62
C VAL A 285 4.59 14.07 -14.52
N LEU A 286 5.89 13.83 -14.71
CA LEU A 286 6.39 12.69 -15.50
C LEU A 286 5.89 11.35 -14.93
N GLY A 287 6.03 11.14 -13.62
CA GLY A 287 5.59 9.90 -12.97
C GLY A 287 4.08 9.68 -13.09
N LEU A 288 3.29 10.71 -12.80
CA LEU A 288 1.83 10.64 -12.91
C LEU A 288 1.37 10.43 -14.37
N ALA A 289 1.94 11.16 -15.32
CA ALA A 289 1.59 11.04 -16.75
C ALA A 289 1.98 9.66 -17.31
N ALA A 290 3.19 9.16 -16.98
CA ALA A 290 3.61 7.83 -17.38
C ALA A 290 2.72 6.73 -16.77
N GLY A 291 2.36 6.87 -15.49
CA GLY A 291 1.42 5.96 -14.83
C GLY A 291 0.04 5.96 -15.50
N ALA A 292 -0.53 7.13 -15.75
CA ALA A 292 -1.82 7.27 -16.43
C ALA A 292 -1.79 6.70 -17.86
N ALA A 293 -0.75 7.01 -18.64
CA ALA A 293 -0.57 6.48 -20.00
C ALA A 293 -0.45 4.96 -20.01
N CYS A 294 0.29 4.38 -19.05
CA CYS A 294 0.42 2.94 -18.92
C CYS A 294 -0.91 2.27 -18.58
N LEU A 295 -1.67 2.82 -17.64
CA LEU A 295 -3.01 2.30 -17.30
C LEU A 295 -3.95 2.38 -18.49
N LEU A 296 -3.91 3.49 -19.24
CA LEU A 296 -4.71 3.60 -20.47
C LEU A 296 -4.28 2.56 -21.51
N ALA A 297 -2.97 2.30 -21.66
CA ALA A 297 -2.48 1.26 -22.54
C ALA A 297 -2.98 -0.15 -22.13
N TYR A 298 -3.01 -0.46 -20.83
CA TYR A 298 -3.59 -1.73 -20.34
C TYR A 298 -5.06 -1.90 -20.69
N ALA A 299 -5.85 -0.82 -20.67
CA ALA A 299 -7.26 -0.88 -21.02
C ALA A 299 -7.51 -1.44 -22.42
N PHE A 300 -6.57 -1.22 -23.35
CA PHE A 300 -6.68 -1.65 -24.75
C PHE A 300 -5.72 -2.80 -25.12
N THR A 301 -4.98 -3.35 -24.15
CA THR A 301 -4.06 -4.46 -24.37
C THR A 301 -4.80 -5.72 -24.80
N THR A 302 -4.32 -6.37 -25.86
CA THR A 302 -4.93 -7.59 -26.40
C THR A 302 -4.07 -8.84 -26.21
N GLN A 303 -2.77 -8.68 -25.96
CA GLN A 303 -1.81 -9.77 -25.81
C GLN A 303 -0.96 -9.61 -24.57
N GLY A 304 -0.72 -10.72 -23.86
CA GLY A 304 -0.01 -10.70 -22.57
C GLY A 304 1.41 -10.12 -22.62
N TRP A 305 2.16 -10.27 -23.72
CA TRP A 305 3.49 -9.69 -23.84
C TRP A 305 3.51 -8.15 -23.84
N GLN A 306 2.43 -7.51 -24.35
CA GLN A 306 2.29 -6.06 -24.34
C GLN A 306 2.29 -5.49 -22.93
N VAL A 307 1.76 -6.25 -21.97
CA VAL A 307 1.77 -5.90 -20.54
C VAL A 307 3.20 -5.66 -20.05
N TYR A 308 4.11 -6.57 -20.37
CA TYR A 308 5.51 -6.46 -19.95
C TYR A 308 6.22 -5.27 -20.62
N ALA A 309 5.88 -4.95 -21.87
CA ALA A 309 6.37 -3.75 -22.54
C ALA A 309 5.89 -2.47 -21.85
N PHE A 310 4.61 -2.42 -21.49
CA PHE A 310 4.03 -1.23 -20.82
C PHE A 310 4.53 -1.08 -19.38
N PHE A 311 4.92 -2.14 -18.69
CA PHE A 311 5.58 -2.04 -17.38
C PHE A 311 6.83 -1.16 -17.43
N LEU A 312 7.58 -1.15 -18.54
CA LEU A 312 8.78 -0.31 -18.70
C LEU A 312 8.46 1.19 -18.66
N VAL A 313 7.28 1.58 -19.08
CA VAL A 313 6.80 2.98 -18.97
C VAL A 313 6.13 3.18 -17.63
N GLY A 314 5.28 2.24 -17.22
CA GLY A 314 4.48 2.31 -15.99
C GLY A 314 5.31 2.38 -14.71
N CYS A 315 6.49 1.76 -14.69
CA CYS A 315 7.40 1.81 -13.53
C CYS A 315 7.86 3.23 -13.20
N LEU A 316 7.85 4.16 -14.17
CA LEU A 316 8.11 5.59 -13.92
C LEU A 316 7.06 6.20 -13.00
N GLY A 317 5.88 5.60 -12.85
CA GLY A 317 4.88 5.99 -11.85
C GLY A 317 5.43 5.99 -10.43
N ALA A 318 6.45 5.19 -10.12
CA ALA A 318 7.13 5.20 -8.83
C ALA A 318 7.80 6.55 -8.47
N LEU A 319 8.04 7.41 -9.45
CA LEU A 319 8.57 8.76 -9.25
C LEU A 319 7.56 9.70 -8.57
N ALA A 320 6.26 9.42 -8.67
CA ALA A 320 5.21 10.31 -8.16
C ALA A 320 5.28 10.46 -6.63
N TYR A 321 5.45 9.37 -5.88
CA TYR A 321 5.46 9.38 -4.42
C TYR A 321 6.54 10.31 -3.84
N PRO A 322 7.85 10.13 -4.13
CA PRO A 322 8.89 10.96 -3.53
C PRO A 322 8.80 12.42 -3.99
N ALA A 323 8.39 12.65 -5.24
CA ALA A 323 8.27 14.00 -5.77
C ALA A 323 7.10 14.79 -5.14
N LEU A 324 5.91 14.18 -5.05
CA LEU A 324 4.74 14.80 -4.41
C LEU A 324 4.97 15.02 -2.91
N ASN A 325 5.56 14.04 -2.21
CA ASN A 325 5.87 14.17 -0.79
C ASN A 325 6.91 15.27 -0.53
N GLY A 326 7.91 15.39 -1.41
CA GLY A 326 8.88 16.48 -1.35
C GLY A 326 8.24 17.85 -1.49
N ILE A 327 7.34 18.04 -2.46
CA ILE A 327 6.60 19.30 -2.66
C ILE A 327 5.76 19.63 -1.44
N LEU A 328 4.92 18.69 -0.97
CA LEU A 328 4.03 18.87 0.18
C LEU A 328 4.81 19.18 1.47
N SER A 329 5.94 18.50 1.69
CA SER A 329 6.80 18.70 2.85
C SER A 329 7.39 20.12 2.92
N ARG A 330 7.71 20.73 1.76
CA ARG A 330 8.23 22.12 1.69
C ARG A 330 7.18 23.19 1.88
N MET A 331 5.90 22.86 1.77
CA MET A 331 4.80 23.80 1.95
C MET A 331 4.38 23.98 3.42
N VAL A 332 4.94 23.17 4.31
CA VAL A 332 4.55 23.13 5.72
C VAL A 332 5.78 23.34 6.59
N ASP A 333 5.64 24.18 7.63
CA ASP A 333 6.70 24.40 8.60
C ASP A 333 7.18 23.11 9.25
N THR A 334 8.44 23.07 9.68
CA THR A 334 9.06 21.90 10.33
C THR A 334 8.26 21.40 11.54
N THR A 335 7.61 22.32 12.27
CA THR A 335 6.76 22.01 13.42
C THR A 335 5.45 21.31 13.06
N ARG A 336 4.99 21.40 11.80
CA ARG A 336 3.72 20.83 11.31
C ARG A 336 3.91 19.60 10.42
N GLN A 337 5.14 19.15 10.19
CA GLN A 337 5.42 17.97 9.35
C GLN A 337 4.69 16.70 9.82
N GLY A 338 4.64 16.47 11.14
CA GLY A 338 3.90 15.34 11.70
C GLY A 338 2.39 15.40 11.40
N ALA A 339 1.79 16.60 11.47
CA ALA A 339 0.39 16.80 11.14
C ALA A 339 0.11 16.57 9.65
N LEU A 340 1.01 17.02 8.76
CA LEU A 340 0.93 16.75 7.32
C LEU A 340 0.97 15.25 7.03
N GLN A 341 1.94 14.53 7.59
CA GLN A 341 2.09 13.09 7.35
C GLN A 341 0.90 12.30 7.92
N GLY A 342 0.38 12.71 9.08
CA GLY A 342 -0.86 12.14 9.65
C GLY A 342 -2.07 12.34 8.73
N GLY A 343 -2.22 13.55 8.17
CA GLY A 343 -3.27 13.87 7.21
C GLY A 343 -3.15 13.07 5.90
N ILE A 344 -1.95 12.96 5.35
CA ILE A 344 -1.64 12.13 4.17
C ILE A 344 -2.00 10.66 4.47
N GLY A 345 -1.62 10.13 5.64
CA GLY A 345 -1.98 8.78 6.06
C GLY A 345 -3.48 8.55 6.12
N SER A 346 -4.24 9.53 6.64
CA SER A 346 -5.71 9.46 6.67
C SER A 346 -6.32 9.47 5.26
N MET A 347 -5.81 10.29 4.35
CA MET A 347 -6.24 10.31 2.94
C MET A 347 -5.95 8.98 2.25
N ASN A 348 -4.77 8.40 2.49
CA ASN A 348 -4.43 7.07 1.98
C ASN A 348 -5.40 6.00 2.48
N SER A 349 -5.77 6.05 3.76
CA SER A 349 -6.75 5.12 4.33
C SER A 349 -8.13 5.25 3.67
N VAL A 350 -8.60 6.48 3.42
CA VAL A 350 -9.86 6.71 2.69
C VAL A 350 -9.77 6.18 1.26
N ALA A 351 -8.66 6.40 0.56
CA ALA A 351 -8.44 5.84 -0.77
C ALA A 351 -8.43 4.31 -0.77
N GLN A 352 -7.87 3.67 0.26
CA GLN A 352 -7.88 2.21 0.42
C GLN A 352 -9.27 1.65 0.76
N ILE A 353 -10.19 2.43 1.33
CA ILE A 353 -11.58 2.01 1.58
C ILE A 353 -12.39 2.05 0.28
N PHE A 354 -12.37 3.15 -0.44
CA PHE A 354 -13.21 3.36 -1.62
C PHE A 354 -12.59 2.85 -2.91
N GLY A 355 -11.26 2.92 -3.04
CA GLY A 355 -10.55 2.57 -4.25
C GLY A 355 -10.79 1.15 -4.75
N PRO A 356 -10.68 0.12 -3.89
CA PRO A 356 -10.92 -1.25 -4.31
C PRO A 356 -12.34 -1.48 -4.82
N VAL A 357 -13.34 -0.86 -4.18
CA VAL A 357 -14.74 -0.96 -4.61
C VAL A 357 -14.91 -0.31 -5.98
N ILE A 358 -14.43 0.92 -6.15
CA ILE A 358 -14.51 1.64 -7.44
C ILE A 358 -13.82 0.83 -8.55
N ALA A 359 -12.61 0.38 -8.32
CA ALA A 359 -11.83 -0.38 -9.30
C ALA A 359 -12.50 -1.71 -9.65
N ALA A 360 -12.90 -2.49 -8.65
CA ALA A 360 -13.51 -3.81 -8.85
C ALA A 360 -14.89 -3.71 -9.52
N GLN A 361 -15.74 -2.75 -9.09
CA GLN A 361 -17.03 -2.53 -9.72
C GLN A 361 -16.86 -2.06 -11.18
N SER A 362 -15.87 -1.20 -11.45
CA SER A 362 -15.58 -0.74 -12.82
C SER A 362 -15.11 -1.89 -13.72
N LEU A 363 -14.23 -2.78 -13.22
CA LEU A 363 -13.79 -3.95 -13.95
C LEU A 363 -14.97 -4.89 -14.24
N ALA A 364 -15.73 -5.27 -13.22
CA ALA A 364 -16.88 -6.17 -13.37
C ALA A 364 -17.94 -5.60 -14.32
N TRP A 365 -18.25 -4.30 -14.19
CA TRP A 365 -19.19 -3.60 -15.06
C TRP A 365 -18.73 -3.61 -16.54
N GLY A 366 -17.43 -3.38 -16.75
CA GLY A 366 -16.83 -3.40 -18.08
C GLY A 366 -16.82 -4.80 -18.69
N THR A 367 -16.40 -5.80 -17.92
CA THR A 367 -16.33 -7.21 -18.38
C THR A 367 -17.71 -7.71 -18.88
N VAL A 368 -18.77 -7.46 -18.14
CA VAL A 368 -20.13 -7.82 -18.56
C VAL A 368 -20.55 -7.16 -19.88
N ARG A 369 -19.93 -6.02 -20.23
CA ARG A 369 -20.20 -5.26 -21.47
C ARG A 369 -19.15 -5.46 -22.56
N GLY A 370 -18.24 -6.43 -22.36
CA GLY A 370 -17.20 -6.75 -23.35
C GLY A 370 -16.01 -5.78 -23.36
N PHE A 371 -15.82 -4.99 -22.29
CA PHE A 371 -14.70 -4.06 -22.16
C PHE A 371 -13.97 -4.22 -20.81
N ASP A 372 -13.05 -5.16 -20.75
CA ASP A 372 -12.29 -5.50 -19.53
C ASP A 372 -11.32 -4.40 -19.07
N GLY A 373 -11.14 -3.36 -19.88
CA GLY A 373 -10.25 -2.22 -19.60
C GLY A 373 -10.86 -1.13 -18.71
N ALA A 374 -12.16 -1.19 -18.36
CA ALA A 374 -12.90 -0.10 -17.73
C ALA A 374 -12.25 0.41 -16.42
N ALA A 375 -11.77 -0.48 -15.56
CA ALA A 375 -11.10 -0.10 -14.31
C ALA A 375 -9.82 0.72 -14.56
N PHE A 376 -9.07 0.35 -15.58
CA PHE A 376 -7.84 1.07 -15.94
C PHE A 376 -8.10 2.43 -16.55
N VAL A 377 -9.19 2.59 -17.32
CA VAL A 377 -9.61 3.92 -17.84
C VAL A 377 -9.98 4.84 -16.67
N VAL A 378 -10.77 4.36 -15.71
CA VAL A 378 -11.12 5.13 -14.50
C VAL A 378 -9.87 5.53 -13.73
N ALA A 379 -8.97 4.59 -13.48
CA ALA A 379 -7.71 4.87 -12.78
C ALA A 379 -6.80 5.84 -13.56
N ALA A 380 -6.71 5.70 -14.88
CA ALA A 380 -5.97 6.61 -15.74
C ALA A 380 -6.52 8.03 -15.69
N ALA A 381 -7.85 8.19 -15.68
CA ALA A 381 -8.50 9.49 -15.54
C ALA A 381 -8.19 10.16 -14.19
N LEU A 382 -8.22 9.38 -13.08
CA LEU A 382 -7.88 9.89 -11.75
C LEU A 382 -6.41 10.32 -11.67
N ILE A 383 -5.48 9.48 -12.12
CA ILE A 383 -4.04 9.79 -12.08
C ILE A 383 -3.69 10.89 -13.09
N GLY A 384 -4.31 10.90 -14.25
CA GLY A 384 -4.16 11.98 -15.24
C GLY A 384 -4.68 13.31 -14.70
N GLY A 385 -5.83 13.31 -14.01
CA GLY A 385 -6.34 14.48 -13.29
C GLY A 385 -5.35 14.98 -12.23
N ALA A 386 -4.73 14.09 -11.47
CA ALA A 386 -3.65 14.44 -10.53
C ALA A 386 -2.47 15.10 -11.26
N ALA A 387 -2.04 14.55 -12.41
CA ALA A 387 -0.96 15.12 -13.21
C ALA A 387 -1.28 16.55 -13.68
N LEU A 388 -2.49 16.78 -14.16
CA LEU A 388 -2.96 18.10 -14.61
C LEU A 388 -2.99 19.11 -13.44
N ILE A 389 -3.47 18.71 -12.27
CA ILE A 389 -3.48 19.57 -11.07
C ILE A 389 -2.04 19.95 -10.69
N VAL A 390 -1.11 18.99 -10.62
CA VAL A 390 0.29 19.27 -10.30
C VAL A 390 0.94 20.18 -11.35
N ALA A 391 0.64 19.96 -12.63
CA ALA A 391 1.13 20.80 -13.73
C ALA A 391 0.58 22.23 -13.68
N ALA A 392 -0.68 22.41 -13.28
CA ALA A 392 -1.31 23.74 -13.25
C ALA A 392 -0.94 24.58 -12.02
N PHE A 393 -0.94 23.96 -10.82
CA PHE A 393 -0.91 24.70 -9.56
C PHE A 393 0.48 24.87 -8.92
N VAL A 394 1.47 24.00 -9.21
CA VAL A 394 2.80 24.08 -8.61
C VAL A 394 3.61 25.34 -9.02
N PRO A 395 3.49 25.92 -10.24
CA PRO A 395 4.23 27.15 -10.57
C PRO A 395 3.85 28.34 -9.73
N HIS A 396 2.56 28.48 -9.42
CA HIS A 396 2.04 29.62 -8.63
C HIS A 396 2.58 29.61 -7.19
N LEU A 397 2.84 28.42 -6.64
CA LEU A 397 3.40 28.27 -5.29
C LEU A 397 4.89 28.68 -5.18
N ARG A 398 5.68 28.51 -6.24
CA ARG A 398 7.09 28.96 -6.27
C ARG A 398 7.22 30.48 -6.31
N LEU A 399 6.31 31.16 -6.98
CA LEU A 399 6.33 32.63 -7.08
C LEU A 399 6.00 33.26 -5.73
N ALA A 400 5.03 32.75 -4.99
CA ALA A 400 4.67 33.24 -3.66
C ALA A 400 5.80 33.03 -2.62
N ALA A 401 6.49 31.89 -2.65
CA ALA A 401 7.63 31.62 -1.76
C ALA A 401 8.89 32.44 -2.11
N ALA A 402 9.06 32.84 -3.38
CA ALA A 402 10.20 33.62 -3.84
C ALA A 402 10.04 35.14 -3.62
N THR A 403 8.80 35.64 -3.53
CA THR A 403 8.47 37.04 -3.38
C THR A 403 8.31 37.49 -1.92
N GLY A 404 8.26 36.54 -0.97
CA GLY A 404 8.11 36.87 0.47
C GLY A 404 6.78 37.55 0.82
N GLU A 405 5.83 37.60 -0.11
CA GLU A 405 4.49 38.14 0.15
C GLU A 405 3.66 37.11 0.95
N PRO A 406 3.04 37.54 2.08
CA PRO A 406 2.10 36.68 2.80
C PRO A 406 0.85 36.45 1.92
N ALA A 407 0.50 35.19 1.76
CA ALA A 407 -0.67 34.76 1.00
C ALA A 407 -1.98 35.06 1.71
#